data_dc376d36f540fcd8431e4979d758176b
#
_entry.id   dc376d36f540fcd8431e4979d758176b
#
_cell.length_a   1.000
_cell.length_b   1.000
_cell.length_c   1.000
_cell.angle_alpha   90.00
_cell.angle_beta   90.00
_cell.angle_gamma   90.00
#
_symmetry.space_group_name_H-M   'P 1'
#
loop_
_entity.id
_entity.type
_entity.pdbx_description
1 polymer ?
#
loop_
_entity_poly.entity_id
_entity_poly.type
_entity_poly.pdbx_seq_one_letter_code
_entity_poly.pdbx_strand_id
1 'polypeptide(L)'
;MSFFKNYLSLVPGILIMFSLTACNRHNKTLQRIDEYSFNPKQAEVVNRMVDSVFAHSSPSEEEAGQLLLSKTKAQFFMAYSNANFPKGLDSTITTAVNLLEKHDSKKLVDAYYWQGMVFNLGYGKPVEAMVALEKARLILPDDDSEFEARLYQQLGSVYELLGNLDMAINYMHRVVALMNQRKDDVGCIVSNYNIYTLYRQDGQNDSADYYMQKVIRDRVKFKDNRFDLFNEGVGRYYFEHHDLKRAKYYFENTPLADGRLPEALLGLARVARMESRGQDALRYLQRSKVLADSLFLDGKSYRAIMPQYLNSLACYYSDSGDGEKELATRRRADSLEVVVRRQNTQQLNRAVVMEREYLVQQLELQHRKQSRTTLALIAVVVLATATFVFSMARKYIRASRQRLGRMQQKTYRQAHEIGKLKGQVKEISQNQIDKVVEGKSAFEVIAAGSTTMKGWSKAELDKYIAYARFVDSDYFAELDERLAAKPTIFFYLNKKGYSDSEIAHIMGVSNGSIRTMRYNIRKQVKDSGVN
;
A
#
# COMPACT_ATOMS: atom_id res chain seq x y z
N MET A 1 44.32 -54.22 33.32
CA MET A 1 43.54 -53.83 32.10
C MET A 1 42.08 -53.55 32.28
N SER A 2 41.54 -53.46 33.50
CA SER A 2 40.14 -53.19 33.81
C SER A 2 39.83 -51.69 34.03
N PHE A 3 40.82 -50.88 34.33
CA PHE A 3 40.67 -49.46 34.65
C PHE A 3 40.49 -48.54 33.39
N PHE A 4 41.03 -48.96 32.25
CA PHE A 4 40.96 -48.17 31.00
C PHE A 4 39.63 -48.31 30.27
N LYS A 5 38.85 -49.38 30.50
CA LYS A 5 37.52 -49.56 29.85
C LYS A 5 36.43 -48.64 30.40
N ASN A 6 36.51 -48.20 31.66
CA ASN A 6 35.51 -47.35 32.27
C ASN A 6 35.69 -45.84 31.93
N TYR A 7 36.89 -45.42 31.53
CA TYR A 7 37.11 -44.04 31.07
C TYR A 7 36.70 -43.79 29.63
N LEU A 8 36.74 -44.82 28.75
CA LEU A 8 36.30 -44.67 27.35
C LEU A 8 34.78 -44.54 27.19
N SER A 9 33.98 -44.98 28.19
CA SER A 9 32.52 -44.83 28.18
C SER A 9 32.03 -43.49 28.73
N LEU A 10 32.86 -42.77 29.47
CA LEU A 10 32.54 -41.45 30.03
C LEU A 10 32.83 -40.28 29.07
N VAL A 11 33.79 -40.46 28.14
CA VAL A 11 34.17 -39.43 27.16
C VAL A 11 33.02 -39.05 26.22
N PRO A 12 32.22 -39.97 25.64
CA PRO A 12 31.06 -39.61 24.82
C PRO A 12 29.99 -38.89 25.61
N GLY A 13 29.73 -39.26 26.87
CA GLY A 13 28.75 -38.61 27.74
C GLY A 13 29.14 -37.18 28.11
N ILE A 14 30.43 -36.95 28.36
CA ILE A 14 30.96 -35.60 28.67
C ILE A 14 30.96 -34.72 27.40
N LEU A 15 31.34 -35.27 26.24
CA LEU A 15 31.24 -34.56 24.96
C LEU A 15 29.80 -34.22 24.58
N ILE A 16 28.84 -35.10 24.84
CA ILE A 16 27.40 -34.84 24.63
C ILE A 16 26.89 -33.77 25.61
N MET A 17 27.31 -33.82 26.88
CA MET A 17 26.95 -32.76 27.84
C MET A 17 27.55 -31.40 27.47
N PHE A 18 28.79 -31.34 27.02
CA PHE A 18 29.42 -30.09 26.56
C PHE A 18 28.77 -29.57 25.28
N SER A 19 28.39 -30.44 24.35
CA SER A 19 27.68 -30.06 23.13
C SER A 19 26.25 -29.55 23.45
N LEU A 20 25.51 -30.22 24.35
CA LEU A 20 24.19 -29.79 24.79
C LEU A 20 24.21 -28.47 25.56
N THR A 21 25.23 -28.24 26.40
CA THR A 21 25.39 -26.95 27.12
C THR A 21 25.83 -25.82 26.19
N ALA A 22 26.67 -26.11 25.20
CA ALA A 22 27.08 -25.16 24.17
C ALA A 22 25.91 -24.78 23.24
N CYS A 23 25.13 -25.75 22.76
CA CYS A 23 23.90 -25.54 22.00
C CYS A 23 22.88 -24.70 22.79
N ASN A 24 22.67 -25.01 24.07
CA ASN A 24 21.71 -24.28 24.90
C ASN A 24 22.16 -22.83 25.17
N ARG A 25 23.47 -22.60 25.29
CA ARG A 25 24.07 -21.27 25.45
C ARG A 25 23.97 -20.47 24.13
N HIS A 26 24.18 -21.12 23.00
CA HIS A 26 24.07 -20.51 21.67
C HIS A 26 22.63 -20.08 21.38
N ASN A 27 21.65 -20.97 21.57
CA ASN A 27 20.23 -20.64 21.42
C ASN A 27 19.75 -19.50 22.32
N LYS A 28 20.22 -19.44 23.58
CA LYS A 28 19.93 -18.33 24.49
C LYS A 28 20.52 -17.00 23.99
N THR A 29 21.67 -17.04 23.34
CA THR A 29 22.30 -15.84 22.77
C THR A 29 21.50 -15.33 21.59
N LEU A 30 21.06 -16.19 20.68
CA LEU A 30 20.21 -15.82 19.55
C LEU A 30 18.86 -15.24 20.00
N GLN A 31 18.21 -15.89 20.97
CA GLN A 31 16.97 -15.38 21.57
C GLN A 31 17.16 -14.00 22.19
N ARG A 32 18.21 -13.78 22.95
CA ARG A 32 18.52 -12.49 23.56
C ARG A 32 18.80 -11.39 22.53
N ILE A 33 19.47 -11.73 21.43
CA ILE A 33 19.71 -10.81 20.31
C ILE A 33 18.37 -10.39 19.68
N ASP A 34 17.47 -11.35 19.44
CA ASP A 34 16.13 -11.06 18.87
C ASP A 34 15.31 -10.17 19.80
N GLU A 35 15.24 -10.50 21.10
CA GLU A 35 14.55 -9.68 22.12
C GLU A 35 15.08 -8.24 22.17
N TYR A 36 16.39 -8.06 22.15
CA TYR A 36 17.03 -6.74 22.21
C TYR A 36 16.86 -5.94 20.91
N SER A 37 16.63 -6.60 19.78
CA SER A 37 16.50 -5.96 18.48
C SER A 37 15.31 -5.00 18.36
N PHE A 38 14.32 -5.14 19.23
CA PHE A 38 13.14 -4.25 19.30
C PHE A 38 13.36 -3.01 20.17
N ASN A 39 14.52 -2.86 20.84
CA ASN A 39 14.82 -1.74 21.70
C ASN A 39 15.87 -0.81 21.08
N PRO A 40 15.48 0.42 20.65
CA PRO A 40 16.42 1.36 20.04
C PRO A 40 17.67 1.65 20.88
N LYS A 41 17.51 1.67 22.23
CA LYS A 41 18.62 1.92 23.18
C LYS A 41 19.63 0.78 23.22
N GLN A 42 19.27 -0.39 22.72
CA GLN A 42 20.12 -1.59 22.69
C GLN A 42 20.67 -1.91 21.30
N ALA A 43 20.39 -1.08 20.32
CA ALA A 43 20.78 -1.33 18.93
C ALA A 43 22.30 -1.54 18.74
N GLU A 44 23.13 -0.75 19.42
CA GLU A 44 24.58 -0.95 19.39
C GLU A 44 25.03 -2.24 20.08
N VAL A 45 24.31 -2.65 21.14
CA VAL A 45 24.57 -3.92 21.81
C VAL A 45 24.25 -5.08 20.88
N VAL A 46 23.10 -5.02 20.20
CA VAL A 46 22.70 -6.03 19.18
C VAL A 46 23.75 -6.12 18.08
N ASN A 47 24.19 -4.99 17.51
CA ASN A 47 25.22 -4.98 16.48
C ASN A 47 26.50 -5.68 16.96
N ARG A 48 27.01 -5.32 18.12
CA ARG A 48 28.22 -5.95 18.70
C ARG A 48 28.03 -7.44 18.97
N MET A 49 26.86 -7.85 19.48
CA MET A 49 26.56 -9.26 19.71
C MET A 49 26.51 -10.05 18.41
N VAL A 50 25.86 -9.53 17.37
CA VAL A 50 25.80 -10.16 16.05
C VAL A 50 27.20 -10.26 15.44
N ASP A 51 27.97 -9.18 15.45
CA ASP A 51 29.36 -9.18 14.92
C ASP A 51 30.26 -10.13 15.70
N SER A 52 30.08 -10.24 17.02
CA SER A 52 30.80 -11.21 17.85
C SER A 52 30.46 -12.67 17.49
N VAL A 53 29.18 -12.96 17.21
CA VAL A 53 28.78 -14.32 16.77
C VAL A 53 29.42 -14.66 15.44
N PHE A 54 29.41 -13.75 14.45
CA PHE A 54 30.06 -13.97 13.16
C PHE A 54 31.59 -14.09 13.25
N ALA A 55 32.22 -13.38 14.21
CA ALA A 55 33.68 -13.44 14.38
C ALA A 55 34.19 -14.69 15.11
N HIS A 56 33.39 -15.25 16.03
CA HIS A 56 33.85 -16.32 16.91
C HIS A 56 33.12 -17.67 16.73
N SER A 57 32.12 -17.70 15.84
CA SER A 57 31.39 -18.93 15.49
C SER A 57 31.08 -18.98 14.01
N SER A 58 30.70 -20.15 13.53
CA SER A 58 30.22 -20.35 12.15
C SER A 58 28.72 -20.66 12.25
N PRO A 59 27.85 -19.63 12.32
CA PRO A 59 26.40 -19.88 12.37
C PRO A 59 25.95 -20.60 11.09
N SER A 60 24.92 -21.43 11.21
CA SER A 60 24.24 -22.01 10.05
C SER A 60 23.66 -20.90 9.16
N GLU A 61 23.33 -21.20 7.91
CA GLU A 61 22.71 -20.21 7.00
C GLU A 61 21.40 -19.64 7.60
N GLU A 62 20.58 -20.47 8.24
CA GLU A 62 19.36 -20.01 8.89
C GLU A 62 19.64 -19.09 10.10
N GLU A 63 20.58 -19.47 10.97
CA GLU A 63 21.00 -18.62 12.10
C GLU A 63 21.61 -17.31 11.61
N ALA A 64 22.42 -17.34 10.56
CA ALA A 64 22.95 -16.14 9.92
C ALA A 64 21.84 -15.22 9.42
N GLY A 65 20.80 -15.78 8.79
CA GLY A 65 19.59 -15.05 8.39
C GLY A 65 18.88 -14.40 9.57
N GLN A 66 18.69 -15.12 10.68
CA GLN A 66 18.06 -14.60 11.91
C GLN A 66 18.89 -13.47 12.56
N LEU A 67 20.21 -13.63 12.61
CA LEU A 67 21.12 -12.62 13.13
C LEU A 67 21.09 -11.33 12.31
N LEU A 68 21.13 -11.44 10.97
CA LEU A 68 21.03 -10.29 10.06
C LEU A 68 19.66 -9.60 10.17
N LEU A 69 18.58 -10.37 10.35
CA LEU A 69 17.25 -9.80 10.61
C LEU A 69 17.24 -8.99 11.90
N SER A 70 17.76 -9.55 13.01
CA SER A 70 17.83 -8.85 14.29
C SER A 70 18.70 -7.59 14.23
N LYS A 71 19.84 -7.66 13.52
CA LYS A 71 20.70 -6.50 13.24
C LYS A 71 19.95 -5.43 12.46
N THR A 72 19.19 -5.83 11.44
CA THR A 72 18.36 -4.91 10.65
C THR A 72 17.33 -4.20 11.50
N LYS A 73 16.57 -4.93 12.34
CA LYS A 73 15.58 -4.34 13.25
C LYS A 73 16.22 -3.28 14.16
N ALA A 74 17.32 -3.64 14.81
CA ALA A 74 18.04 -2.75 15.72
C ALA A 74 18.53 -1.47 15.01
N GLN A 75 19.15 -1.62 13.84
CA GLN A 75 19.64 -0.49 13.04
C GLN A 75 18.48 0.36 12.51
N PHE A 76 17.37 -0.26 12.12
CA PHE A 76 16.18 0.45 11.65
C PHE A 76 15.62 1.36 12.76
N PHE A 77 15.40 0.83 13.97
CA PHE A 77 14.88 1.65 15.08
C PHE A 77 15.80 2.80 15.46
N MET A 78 17.11 2.58 15.48
CA MET A 78 18.10 3.63 15.75
C MET A 78 18.07 4.71 14.66
N ALA A 79 18.02 4.27 13.39
CA ALA A 79 18.01 5.17 12.25
C ALA A 79 16.70 5.95 12.12
N TYR A 80 15.57 5.30 12.40
CA TYR A 80 14.25 5.92 12.35
C TYR A 80 14.12 7.10 13.32
N SER A 81 14.69 6.96 14.53
CA SER A 81 14.72 8.03 15.53
C SER A 81 15.57 9.25 15.10
N ASN A 82 16.55 9.03 14.24
CA ASN A 82 17.52 10.05 13.80
C ASN A 82 17.32 10.49 12.33
N ALA A 83 16.30 9.94 11.65
CA ALA A 83 16.04 10.12 10.23
C ALA A 83 17.27 9.88 9.31
N ASN A 84 18.20 9.02 9.73
CA ASN A 84 19.45 8.74 9.01
C ASN A 84 19.68 7.23 8.89
N PHE A 85 19.23 6.65 7.79
CA PHE A 85 19.38 5.22 7.52
C PHE A 85 20.77 4.88 6.98
N PRO A 86 21.46 3.87 7.58
CA PRO A 86 22.80 3.48 7.17
C PRO A 86 22.77 2.89 5.75
N LYS A 87 23.77 3.25 4.94
CA LYS A 87 23.94 2.64 3.60
C LYS A 87 24.11 1.13 3.73
N GLY A 88 23.40 0.38 2.89
CA GLY A 88 23.50 -1.08 2.84
C GLY A 88 22.55 -1.84 3.78
N LEU A 89 21.68 -1.14 4.53
CA LEU A 89 20.66 -1.81 5.35
C LEU A 89 19.67 -2.61 4.47
N ASP A 90 19.37 -2.11 3.28
CA ASP A 90 18.55 -2.80 2.28
C ASP A 90 19.22 -4.09 1.77
N SER A 91 20.53 -4.09 1.56
CA SER A 91 21.25 -5.31 1.18
C SER A 91 21.35 -6.29 2.35
N THR A 92 21.52 -5.81 3.59
CA THR A 92 21.56 -6.66 4.78
C THR A 92 20.24 -7.41 4.97
N ILE A 93 19.10 -6.74 4.91
CA ILE A 93 17.80 -7.40 5.03
C ILE A 93 17.50 -8.32 3.85
N THR A 94 17.91 -7.95 2.64
CA THR A 94 17.75 -8.82 1.47
C THR A 94 18.56 -10.11 1.62
N THR A 95 19.78 -10.03 2.16
CA THR A 95 20.59 -11.21 2.48
C THR A 95 19.91 -12.08 3.54
N ALA A 96 19.38 -11.47 4.61
CA ALA A 96 18.64 -12.20 5.64
C ALA A 96 17.43 -12.95 5.05
N VAL A 97 16.63 -12.28 4.22
CA VAL A 97 15.49 -12.90 3.53
C VAL A 97 15.92 -14.07 2.69
N ASN A 98 16.96 -13.92 1.85
CA ASN A 98 17.43 -15.00 0.97
C ASN A 98 17.91 -16.23 1.75
N LEU A 99 18.58 -16.03 2.88
CA LEU A 99 19.02 -17.14 3.74
C LEU A 99 17.84 -17.84 4.41
N LEU A 100 16.88 -17.09 4.93
CA LEU A 100 15.69 -17.63 5.60
C LEU A 100 14.73 -18.31 4.62
N GLU A 101 14.64 -17.83 3.39
CA GLU A 101 13.80 -18.41 2.33
C GLU A 101 14.29 -19.79 1.91
N LYS A 102 15.61 -20.01 1.83
CA LYS A 102 16.22 -21.32 1.51
C LYS A 102 15.86 -22.42 2.53
N HIS A 103 15.62 -22.03 3.77
CA HIS A 103 15.40 -22.95 4.89
C HIS A 103 13.94 -23.04 5.34
N ASP A 104 12.98 -22.45 4.60
CA ASP A 104 11.55 -22.36 4.98
C ASP A 104 11.38 -21.92 6.46
N SER A 105 12.22 -20.99 6.91
CA SER A 105 12.29 -20.56 8.30
C SER A 105 11.00 -19.88 8.77
N LYS A 106 10.60 -20.18 10.01
CA LYS A 106 9.45 -19.50 10.66
C LYS A 106 9.64 -17.98 10.79
N LYS A 107 10.89 -17.49 10.74
CA LYS A 107 11.22 -16.06 10.76
C LYS A 107 11.07 -15.36 9.40
N LEU A 108 10.72 -16.09 8.35
CA LEU A 108 10.64 -15.54 6.99
C LEU A 108 9.53 -14.49 6.86
N VAL A 109 8.38 -14.70 7.53
CA VAL A 109 7.28 -13.69 7.56
C VAL A 109 7.78 -12.36 8.12
N ASP A 110 8.46 -12.43 9.26
CA ASP A 110 9.04 -11.29 9.94
C ASP A 110 10.13 -10.62 9.08
N ALA A 111 10.97 -11.42 8.41
CA ALA A 111 12.01 -10.90 7.52
C ALA A 111 11.43 -10.13 6.32
N TYR A 112 10.40 -10.64 5.67
CA TYR A 112 9.71 -9.92 4.59
C TYR A 112 9.03 -8.64 5.09
N TYR A 113 8.41 -8.67 6.26
CA TYR A 113 7.83 -7.48 6.88
C TYR A 113 8.89 -6.38 7.08
N TRP A 114 10.02 -6.73 7.69
CA TRP A 114 11.11 -5.78 7.91
C TRP A 114 11.80 -5.33 6.62
N GLN A 115 11.86 -6.19 5.62
CA GLN A 115 12.32 -5.80 4.28
C GLN A 115 11.41 -4.72 3.70
N GLY A 116 10.09 -4.89 3.81
CA GLY A 116 9.11 -3.88 3.41
C GLY A 116 9.27 -2.56 4.17
N MET A 117 9.48 -2.63 5.49
CA MET A 117 9.72 -1.44 6.34
C MET A 117 10.99 -0.69 5.92
N VAL A 118 12.10 -1.40 5.72
CA VAL A 118 13.36 -0.82 5.27
C VAL A 118 13.21 -0.18 3.90
N PHE A 119 12.60 -0.85 2.94
CA PHE A 119 12.39 -0.31 1.61
C PHE A 119 11.50 0.93 1.62
N ASN A 120 10.38 0.91 2.36
CA ASN A 120 9.44 2.03 2.40
C ASN A 120 10.03 3.23 3.16
N LEU A 121 10.28 3.04 4.44
CA LEU A 121 10.63 4.14 5.36
C LEU A 121 12.11 4.50 5.29
N GLY A 122 12.99 3.51 5.03
CA GLY A 122 14.43 3.73 4.95
C GLY A 122 14.90 4.33 3.63
N TYR A 123 14.37 3.85 2.53
CA TYR A 123 14.89 4.19 1.21
C TYR A 123 13.86 4.79 0.24
N GLY A 124 12.61 4.95 0.66
CA GLY A 124 11.54 5.50 -0.18
C GLY A 124 11.28 4.69 -1.45
N LYS A 125 11.36 3.35 -1.35
CA LYS A 125 11.12 2.37 -2.41
C LYS A 125 9.76 1.66 -2.20
N PRO A 126 8.62 2.34 -2.40
CA PRO A 126 7.31 1.79 -2.04
C PRO A 126 6.90 0.58 -2.89
N VAL A 127 7.39 0.46 -4.12
CA VAL A 127 7.08 -0.68 -5.00
C VAL A 127 7.73 -1.95 -4.47
N GLU A 128 9.02 -1.90 -4.14
CA GLU A 128 9.76 -3.01 -3.54
C GLU A 128 9.22 -3.37 -2.15
N ALA A 129 8.79 -2.36 -1.40
CA ALA A 129 8.15 -2.54 -0.10
C ALA A 129 6.81 -3.30 -0.24
N MET A 130 5.98 -2.92 -1.20
CA MET A 130 4.73 -3.62 -1.50
C MET A 130 4.98 -5.10 -1.77
N VAL A 131 5.94 -5.41 -2.65
CA VAL A 131 6.28 -6.81 -2.98
C VAL A 131 6.71 -7.60 -1.74
N ALA A 132 7.55 -7.01 -0.89
CA ALA A 132 8.01 -7.67 0.33
C ALA A 132 6.86 -7.91 1.33
N LEU A 133 5.99 -6.90 1.54
CA LEU A 133 4.84 -7.02 2.44
C LEU A 133 3.78 -8.00 1.92
N GLU A 134 3.53 -8.04 0.62
CA GLU A 134 2.62 -9.04 0.02
C GLU A 134 3.20 -10.47 0.15
N LYS A 135 4.53 -10.63 0.04
CA LYS A 135 5.19 -11.90 0.36
C LYS A 135 4.96 -12.31 1.81
N ALA A 136 5.10 -11.38 2.76
CA ALA A 136 4.80 -11.65 4.16
C ALA A 136 3.34 -12.09 4.34
N ARG A 137 2.38 -11.41 3.69
CA ARG A 137 0.95 -11.73 3.77
C ARG A 137 0.61 -13.13 3.27
N LEU A 138 1.26 -13.59 2.20
CA LEU A 138 0.97 -14.89 1.61
C LEU A 138 1.43 -16.08 2.46
N ILE A 139 2.40 -15.87 3.35
CA ILE A 139 2.94 -16.93 4.22
C ILE A 139 2.62 -16.66 5.70
N LEU A 140 1.77 -15.66 5.99
CA LEU A 140 1.35 -15.34 7.35
C LEU A 140 0.53 -16.50 7.93
N PRO A 141 0.84 -16.99 9.14
CA PRO A 141 0.01 -17.93 9.86
C PRO A 141 -1.34 -17.32 10.28
N ASP A 142 -2.40 -18.13 10.29
CA ASP A 142 -3.78 -17.68 10.59
C ASP A 142 -4.01 -17.27 12.06
N ASP A 143 -3.06 -17.51 12.95
CA ASP A 143 -3.21 -17.36 14.40
C ASP A 143 -2.57 -16.10 14.99
N ASP A 144 -1.86 -15.28 14.21
CA ASP A 144 -1.21 -14.04 14.68
C ASP A 144 -1.94 -12.77 14.23
N SER A 145 -3.09 -12.50 14.86
CA SER A 145 -3.91 -11.32 14.56
C SER A 145 -3.21 -9.97 14.84
N GLU A 146 -2.20 -9.95 15.71
CA GLU A 146 -1.44 -8.73 16.00
C GLU A 146 -0.46 -8.41 14.87
N PHE A 147 0.27 -9.41 14.43
CA PHE A 147 1.19 -9.25 13.31
C PHE A 147 0.40 -8.96 12.02
N GLU A 148 -0.73 -9.64 11.82
CA GLU A 148 -1.63 -9.41 10.70
C GLU A 148 -2.10 -7.94 10.63
N ALA A 149 -2.53 -7.39 11.75
CA ALA A 149 -2.95 -5.99 11.81
C ALA A 149 -1.82 -5.02 11.47
N ARG A 150 -0.60 -5.25 12.00
CA ARG A 150 0.58 -4.45 11.66
C ARG A 150 0.95 -4.56 10.18
N LEU A 151 0.89 -5.76 9.62
CA LEU A 151 1.17 -6.01 8.21
C LEU A 151 0.16 -5.29 7.30
N TYR A 152 -1.14 -5.40 7.59
CA TYR A 152 -2.17 -4.72 6.82
C TYR A 152 -2.07 -3.19 6.94
N GLN A 153 -1.69 -2.68 8.10
CA GLN A 153 -1.43 -1.24 8.27
C GLN A 153 -0.29 -0.76 7.36
N GLN A 154 0.80 -1.52 7.27
CA GLN A 154 1.91 -1.19 6.38
C GLN A 154 1.54 -1.33 4.91
N LEU A 155 0.80 -2.38 4.53
CA LEU A 155 0.27 -2.54 3.17
C LEU A 155 -0.62 -1.36 2.80
N GLY A 156 -1.55 -0.97 3.67
CA GLY A 156 -2.40 0.20 3.44
C GLY A 156 -1.59 1.47 3.21
N SER A 157 -0.58 1.73 4.04
CA SER A 157 0.31 2.89 3.88
C SER A 157 1.11 2.85 2.57
N VAL A 158 1.60 1.68 2.17
CA VAL A 158 2.36 1.54 0.92
C VAL A 158 1.45 1.70 -0.30
N TYR A 159 0.24 1.14 -0.29
CA TYR A 159 -0.73 1.33 -1.37
C TYR A 159 -1.20 2.79 -1.48
N GLU A 160 -1.35 3.51 -0.36
CA GLU A 160 -1.57 4.96 -0.35
C GLU A 160 -0.44 5.72 -1.07
N LEU A 161 0.82 5.41 -0.73
CA LEU A 161 2.00 6.03 -1.37
C LEU A 161 2.08 5.73 -2.87
N LEU A 162 1.57 4.59 -3.31
CA LEU A 162 1.48 4.18 -4.70
C LEU A 162 0.27 4.80 -5.42
N GLY A 163 -0.65 5.44 -4.70
CA GLY A 163 -1.87 6.04 -5.24
C GLY A 163 -3.00 5.05 -5.50
N ASN A 164 -2.90 3.82 -5.00
CA ASN A 164 -3.99 2.84 -5.05
C ASN A 164 -4.84 2.96 -3.77
N LEU A 165 -5.71 3.97 -3.75
CA LEU A 165 -6.50 4.30 -2.58
C LEU A 165 -7.53 3.22 -2.23
N ASP A 166 -8.10 2.54 -3.22
CA ASP A 166 -9.03 1.43 -3.00
C ASP A 166 -8.40 0.29 -2.19
N MET A 167 -7.19 -0.12 -2.58
CA MET A 167 -6.45 -1.15 -1.83
C MET A 167 -6.04 -0.67 -0.46
N ALA A 168 -5.60 0.58 -0.33
CA ALA A 168 -5.25 1.18 0.96
C ALA A 168 -6.45 1.19 1.91
N ILE A 169 -7.62 1.63 1.45
CA ILE A 169 -8.88 1.63 2.21
C ILE A 169 -9.28 0.21 2.62
N ASN A 170 -9.20 -0.75 1.70
CA ASN A 170 -9.54 -2.15 1.98
C ASN A 170 -8.66 -2.72 3.11
N TYR A 171 -7.34 -2.52 3.05
CA TYR A 171 -6.45 -2.96 4.12
C TYR A 171 -6.73 -2.27 5.45
N MET A 172 -7.02 -0.96 5.46
CA MET A 172 -7.36 -0.25 6.69
C MET A 172 -8.68 -0.73 7.30
N HIS A 173 -9.68 -1.11 6.50
CA HIS A 173 -10.89 -1.75 7.01
C HIS A 173 -10.60 -3.09 7.70
N ARG A 174 -9.69 -3.89 7.15
CA ARG A 174 -9.25 -5.15 7.79
C ARG A 174 -8.55 -4.86 9.13
N VAL A 175 -7.71 -3.82 9.18
CA VAL A 175 -7.08 -3.38 10.45
C VAL A 175 -8.14 -3.03 11.48
N VAL A 176 -9.16 -2.23 11.13
CA VAL A 176 -10.25 -1.87 12.05
C VAL A 176 -11.00 -3.11 12.54
N ALA A 177 -11.26 -4.09 11.68
CA ALA A 177 -11.92 -5.34 12.07
C ALA A 177 -11.08 -6.11 13.10
N LEU A 178 -9.76 -6.24 12.90
CA LEU A 178 -8.84 -6.89 13.82
C LEU A 178 -8.73 -6.12 15.16
N MET A 179 -8.65 -4.78 15.12
CA MET A 179 -8.61 -3.96 16.34
C MET A 179 -9.91 -4.11 17.14
N ASN A 180 -11.08 -4.15 16.48
CA ASN A 180 -12.37 -4.40 17.15
C ASN A 180 -12.42 -5.80 17.80
N GLN A 181 -11.94 -6.83 17.10
CA GLN A 181 -11.86 -8.19 17.65
C GLN A 181 -10.98 -8.25 18.90
N ARG A 182 -9.89 -7.49 18.92
CA ARG A 182 -8.95 -7.38 20.05
C ARG A 182 -9.42 -6.43 21.15
N LYS A 183 -10.51 -5.69 20.94
CA LYS A 183 -10.99 -4.62 21.82
C LYS A 183 -9.94 -3.52 22.04
N ASP A 184 -9.16 -3.22 21.02
CA ASP A 184 -8.16 -2.14 21.02
C ASP A 184 -8.81 -0.83 20.53
N ASP A 185 -9.41 -0.10 21.48
CA ASP A 185 -10.07 1.19 21.20
C ASP A 185 -9.11 2.22 20.61
N VAL A 186 -7.84 2.23 21.06
CA VAL A 186 -6.82 3.15 20.54
C VAL A 186 -6.48 2.82 19.09
N GLY A 187 -6.23 1.54 18.81
CA GLY A 187 -5.98 1.07 17.45
C GLY A 187 -7.16 1.35 16.53
N CYS A 188 -8.40 1.21 17.01
CA CYS A 188 -9.60 1.56 16.25
C CYS A 188 -9.67 3.05 15.90
N ILE A 189 -9.35 3.95 16.84
CA ILE A 189 -9.36 5.40 16.59
C ILE A 189 -8.30 5.79 15.57
N VAL A 190 -7.06 5.28 15.72
CA VAL A 190 -5.96 5.51 14.79
C VAL A 190 -6.31 5.02 13.38
N SER A 191 -6.84 3.81 13.28
CA SER A 191 -7.19 3.22 11.98
C SER A 191 -8.37 3.95 11.32
N ASN A 192 -9.38 4.38 12.08
CA ASN A 192 -10.47 5.20 11.56
C ASN A 192 -9.98 6.57 11.07
N TYR A 193 -8.97 7.17 11.73
CA TYR A 193 -8.34 8.41 11.25
C TYR A 193 -7.59 8.18 9.93
N ASN A 194 -6.88 7.06 9.79
CA ASN A 194 -6.22 6.71 8.53
C ASN A 194 -7.26 6.51 7.40
N ILE A 195 -8.37 5.84 7.67
CA ILE A 195 -9.47 5.69 6.70
C ILE A 195 -10.05 7.06 6.31
N TYR A 196 -10.24 7.98 7.27
CA TYR A 196 -10.64 9.35 6.96
C TYR A 196 -9.69 10.02 5.97
N THR A 197 -8.38 9.93 6.21
CA THR A 197 -7.40 10.56 5.33
C THR A 197 -7.42 9.97 3.92
N LEU A 198 -7.60 8.66 3.80
CA LEU A 198 -7.70 7.97 2.52
C LEU A 198 -8.97 8.37 1.74
N TYR A 199 -10.15 8.36 2.37
CA TYR A 199 -11.38 8.80 1.72
C TYR A 199 -11.34 10.26 1.29
N ARG A 200 -10.66 11.10 2.06
CA ARG A 200 -10.42 12.48 1.66
C ARG A 200 -9.54 12.60 0.41
N GLN A 201 -8.46 11.84 0.35
CA GLN A 201 -7.59 11.82 -0.83
C GLN A 201 -8.33 11.30 -2.07
N ASP A 202 -9.26 10.38 -1.87
CA ASP A 202 -10.11 9.81 -2.91
C ASP A 202 -11.28 10.71 -3.33
N GLY A 203 -11.51 11.81 -2.60
CA GLY A 203 -12.62 12.74 -2.86
C GLY A 203 -13.98 12.29 -2.34
N GLN A 204 -14.05 11.17 -1.62
CA GLN A 204 -15.28 10.65 -1.00
C GLN A 204 -15.58 11.37 0.33
N ASN A 205 -16.00 12.61 0.25
CA ASN A 205 -16.14 13.49 1.42
C ASN A 205 -17.15 12.96 2.44
N ASP A 206 -18.28 12.40 2.03
CA ASP A 206 -19.30 11.87 2.96
C ASP A 206 -18.75 10.70 3.78
N SER A 207 -18.01 9.80 3.14
CA SER A 207 -17.32 8.68 3.83
C SER A 207 -16.24 9.20 4.78
N ALA A 208 -15.45 10.17 4.34
CA ALA A 208 -14.45 10.82 5.17
C ALA A 208 -15.07 11.44 6.43
N ASP A 209 -16.15 12.20 6.27
CA ASP A 209 -16.87 12.83 7.37
C ASP A 209 -17.40 11.83 8.38
N TYR A 210 -17.96 10.71 7.91
CA TYR A 210 -18.42 9.64 8.79
C TYR A 210 -17.27 9.12 9.68
N TYR A 211 -16.09 8.86 9.10
CA TYR A 211 -14.96 8.35 9.88
C TYR A 211 -14.36 9.41 10.79
N MET A 212 -14.32 10.67 10.39
CA MET A 212 -13.85 11.75 11.27
C MET A 212 -14.80 11.97 12.46
N GLN A 213 -16.11 11.94 12.26
CA GLN A 213 -17.09 12.01 13.36
C GLN A 213 -16.88 10.88 14.36
N LYS A 214 -16.60 9.67 13.88
CA LYS A 214 -16.28 8.52 14.72
C LYS A 214 -15.00 8.76 15.53
N VAL A 215 -13.94 9.26 14.89
CA VAL A 215 -12.68 9.62 15.57
C VAL A 215 -12.93 10.69 16.65
N ILE A 216 -13.64 11.77 16.32
CA ILE A 216 -13.94 12.85 17.25
C ILE A 216 -14.73 12.34 18.46
N ARG A 217 -15.76 11.51 18.23
CA ARG A 217 -16.59 10.93 19.29
C ARG A 217 -15.79 10.00 20.20
N ASP A 218 -14.98 9.11 19.62
CA ASP A 218 -14.35 8.03 20.38
C ASP A 218 -13.09 8.52 21.13
N ARG A 219 -12.34 9.50 20.57
CA ARG A 219 -11.17 10.09 21.25
C ARG A 219 -11.49 10.79 22.57
N VAL A 220 -12.70 11.27 22.76
CA VAL A 220 -13.10 11.97 24.01
C VAL A 220 -13.03 11.06 25.23
N LYS A 221 -13.07 9.74 25.05
CA LYS A 221 -12.90 8.75 26.13
C LYS A 221 -11.52 8.81 26.80
N PHE A 222 -10.54 9.38 26.09
CA PHE A 222 -9.15 9.46 26.54
C PHE A 222 -8.82 10.92 26.92
N LYS A 223 -8.32 11.12 28.13
CA LYS A 223 -8.03 12.46 28.70
C LYS A 223 -6.60 12.95 28.44
N ASP A 224 -5.79 12.15 27.75
CA ASP A 224 -4.39 12.45 27.44
C ASP A 224 -4.21 12.98 26.00
N ASN A 225 -3.00 13.46 25.72
CA ASN A 225 -2.65 14.12 24.47
C ASN A 225 -2.31 13.13 23.33
N ARG A 226 -2.57 11.84 23.49
CA ARG A 226 -2.17 10.79 22.52
C ARG A 226 -2.76 10.99 21.12
N PHE A 227 -3.88 11.69 21.01
CA PHE A 227 -4.56 11.98 19.76
C PHE A 227 -4.36 13.41 19.25
N ASP A 228 -3.46 14.20 19.85
CA ASP A 228 -3.17 15.55 19.38
C ASP A 228 -2.52 15.55 17.98
N LEU A 229 -1.91 14.44 17.59
CA LEU A 229 -1.43 14.21 16.22
C LEU A 229 -2.56 14.28 15.16
N PHE A 230 -3.83 14.15 15.56
CA PHE A 230 -4.99 14.26 14.68
C PHE A 230 -5.57 15.67 14.61
N ASN A 231 -5.05 16.60 15.40
CA ASN A 231 -5.63 17.95 15.52
C ASN A 231 -5.66 18.68 14.17
N GLU A 232 -4.67 18.52 13.31
CA GLU A 232 -4.71 19.10 11.96
C GLU A 232 -5.93 18.59 11.17
N GLY A 233 -6.14 17.26 11.11
CA GLY A 233 -7.28 16.68 10.39
C GLY A 233 -8.63 17.04 11.01
N VAL A 234 -8.72 17.09 12.35
CA VAL A 234 -9.93 17.53 13.06
C VAL A 234 -10.20 19.01 12.81
N GLY A 235 -9.16 19.85 12.80
CA GLY A 235 -9.26 21.25 12.47
C GLY A 235 -9.79 21.48 11.04
N ARG A 236 -9.29 20.69 10.11
CA ARG A 236 -9.74 20.69 8.70
C ARG A 236 -11.21 20.28 8.58
N TYR A 237 -11.61 19.21 9.25
CA TYR A 237 -13.02 18.80 9.30
C TYR A 237 -13.94 19.93 9.76
N TYR A 238 -13.62 20.59 10.89
CA TYR A 238 -14.42 21.72 11.37
C TYR A 238 -14.39 22.93 10.43
N PHE A 239 -13.26 23.20 9.78
CA PHE A 239 -13.16 24.26 8.79
C PHE A 239 -14.11 24.04 7.60
N GLU A 240 -14.19 22.82 7.08
CA GLU A 240 -15.06 22.44 5.97
C GLU A 240 -16.54 22.49 6.34
N HIS A 241 -16.85 22.29 7.62
CA HIS A 241 -18.19 22.45 8.18
C HIS A 241 -18.47 23.87 8.70
N HIS A 242 -17.65 24.85 8.30
CA HIS A 242 -17.81 26.27 8.65
C HIS A 242 -17.75 26.60 10.15
N ASP A 243 -17.30 25.68 10.99
CA ASP A 243 -17.02 25.95 12.41
C ASP A 243 -15.59 26.47 12.60
N LEU A 244 -15.42 27.76 12.24
CA LEU A 244 -14.09 28.39 12.26
C LEU A 244 -13.50 28.44 13.68
N LYS A 245 -14.33 28.51 14.72
CA LYS A 245 -13.87 28.56 16.11
C LYS A 245 -13.19 27.24 16.52
N ARG A 246 -13.86 26.10 16.27
CA ARG A 246 -13.26 24.80 16.56
C ARG A 246 -12.09 24.49 15.61
N ALA A 247 -12.23 24.84 14.33
CA ALA A 247 -11.13 24.67 13.37
C ALA A 247 -9.86 25.37 13.86
N LYS A 248 -9.96 26.64 14.25
CA LYS A 248 -8.85 27.42 14.80
C LYS A 248 -8.25 26.75 16.03
N TYR A 249 -9.08 26.36 17.00
CA TYR A 249 -8.63 25.69 18.22
C TYR A 249 -7.77 24.47 17.92
N TYR A 250 -8.23 23.57 17.05
CA TYR A 250 -7.49 22.35 16.74
C TYR A 250 -6.22 22.61 15.94
N PHE A 251 -6.22 23.55 15.00
CA PHE A 251 -5.00 23.91 14.28
C PHE A 251 -3.93 24.53 15.20
N GLU A 252 -4.35 25.39 16.15
CA GLU A 252 -3.43 26.01 17.12
C GLU A 252 -2.84 24.99 18.11
N ASN A 253 -3.55 23.90 18.38
CA ASN A 253 -3.12 22.83 19.27
C ASN A 253 -2.47 21.63 18.54
N THR A 254 -2.08 21.81 17.28
CA THR A 254 -1.27 20.80 16.56
C THR A 254 0.14 20.81 17.13
N PRO A 255 0.70 19.62 17.55
CA PRO A 255 2.02 19.56 18.19
C PRO A 255 3.16 20.10 17.32
N LEU A 256 4.10 20.82 17.92
CA LEU A 256 5.28 21.39 17.22
C LEU A 256 6.19 20.34 16.60
N ALA A 257 6.27 19.17 17.23
CA ALA A 257 7.07 18.05 16.74
C ALA A 257 6.36 17.23 15.63
N ASP A 258 5.13 17.57 15.30
CA ASP A 258 4.38 16.88 14.24
C ASP A 258 4.75 17.46 12.86
N GLY A 259 5.15 16.59 11.94
CA GLY A 259 5.36 16.96 10.54
C GLY A 259 4.14 17.57 9.84
N ARG A 260 2.96 17.54 10.46
CA ARG A 260 1.71 18.16 9.97
C ARG A 260 1.52 19.61 10.39
N LEU A 261 2.45 20.17 11.16
CA LEU A 261 2.36 21.57 11.57
C LEU A 261 2.33 22.57 10.40
N PRO A 262 3.05 22.36 9.29
CA PRO A 262 2.90 23.21 8.12
C PRO A 262 1.48 23.22 7.55
N GLU A 263 0.79 22.09 7.51
CA GLU A 263 -0.61 21.97 7.08
C GLU A 263 -1.57 22.66 8.06
N ALA A 264 -1.34 22.52 9.36
CA ALA A 264 -2.14 23.22 10.37
C ALA A 264 -2.02 24.76 10.23
N LEU A 265 -0.81 25.26 9.92
CA LEU A 265 -0.61 26.69 9.62
C LEU A 265 -1.32 27.14 8.34
N LEU A 266 -1.39 26.28 7.31
CA LEU A 266 -2.24 26.55 6.14
C LEU A 266 -3.71 26.61 6.53
N GLY A 267 -4.15 25.73 7.43
CA GLY A 267 -5.49 25.78 8.01
C GLY A 267 -5.77 27.09 8.73
N LEU A 268 -4.85 27.55 9.58
CA LEU A 268 -4.95 28.85 10.27
C LEU A 268 -4.97 30.03 9.29
N ALA A 269 -4.20 29.96 8.21
CA ALA A 269 -4.23 30.98 7.17
C ALA A 269 -5.61 31.06 6.50
N ARG A 270 -6.23 29.91 6.22
CA ARG A 270 -7.60 29.85 5.65
C ARG A 270 -8.64 30.40 6.63
N VAL A 271 -8.54 30.06 7.92
CA VAL A 271 -9.42 30.60 8.96
C VAL A 271 -9.25 32.12 9.05
N ALA A 272 -8.02 32.63 9.13
CA ALA A 272 -7.74 34.06 9.21
C ALA A 272 -8.29 34.82 7.99
N ARG A 273 -8.21 34.22 6.79
CA ARG A 273 -8.78 34.74 5.57
C ARG A 273 -10.31 34.86 5.64
N MET A 274 -10.99 33.80 6.10
CA MET A 274 -12.45 33.79 6.29
C MET A 274 -12.90 34.81 7.33
N GLU A 275 -12.05 35.15 8.29
CA GLU A 275 -12.26 36.18 9.29
C GLU A 275 -11.80 37.59 8.81
N SER A 276 -11.48 37.75 7.53
CA SER A 276 -10.97 38.98 6.92
C SER A 276 -9.69 39.54 7.55
N ARG A 277 -8.88 38.69 8.18
CA ARG A 277 -7.58 38.99 8.81
C ARG A 277 -6.42 38.71 7.86
N GLY A 278 -6.32 39.45 6.74
CA GLY A 278 -5.38 39.20 5.68
C GLY A 278 -3.90 39.16 6.10
N GLN A 279 -3.48 40.09 6.99
CA GLN A 279 -2.10 40.11 7.49
C GLN A 279 -1.75 38.85 8.32
N ASP A 280 -2.69 38.37 9.13
CA ASP A 280 -2.52 37.13 9.88
C ASP A 280 -2.43 35.93 8.93
N ALA A 281 -3.29 35.90 7.91
CA ALA A 281 -3.25 34.86 6.89
C ALA A 281 -1.88 34.79 6.21
N LEU A 282 -1.32 35.94 5.79
CA LEU A 282 0.02 36.00 5.18
C LEU A 282 1.10 35.52 6.15
N ARG A 283 1.04 35.90 7.42
CA ARG A 283 2.00 35.47 8.45
C ARG A 283 1.98 33.95 8.64
N TYR A 284 0.79 33.36 8.69
CA TYR A 284 0.67 31.89 8.77
C TYR A 284 1.21 31.19 7.53
N LEU A 285 0.94 31.72 6.33
CA LEU A 285 1.49 31.18 5.08
C LEU A 285 3.01 31.21 5.07
N GLN A 286 3.62 32.35 5.42
CA GLN A 286 5.09 32.47 5.49
C GLN A 286 5.69 31.50 6.49
N ARG A 287 5.09 31.37 7.68
CA ARG A 287 5.55 30.42 8.71
C ARG A 287 5.41 28.97 8.25
N SER A 288 4.31 28.61 7.58
CA SER A 288 4.13 27.27 7.00
C SER A 288 5.22 26.96 5.99
N LYS A 289 5.56 27.91 5.11
CA LYS A 289 6.62 27.73 4.12
C LYS A 289 7.99 27.51 4.75
N VAL A 290 8.36 28.36 5.72
CA VAL A 290 9.65 28.23 6.42
C VAL A 290 9.78 26.87 7.11
N LEU A 291 8.70 26.41 7.75
CA LEU A 291 8.69 25.09 8.40
C LEU A 291 8.75 23.96 7.38
N ALA A 292 8.00 24.05 6.28
CA ALA A 292 8.06 23.05 5.22
C ALA A 292 9.47 22.97 4.60
N ASP A 293 10.12 24.11 4.37
CA ASP A 293 11.51 24.18 3.85
C ASP A 293 12.51 23.53 4.82
N SER A 294 12.28 23.60 6.15
CA SER A 294 13.16 23.04 7.16
C SER A 294 12.91 21.56 7.47
N LEU A 295 11.65 21.12 7.43
CA LEU A 295 11.26 19.77 7.82
C LEU A 295 11.33 18.77 6.66
N PHE A 296 11.06 19.22 5.44
CA PHE A 296 10.92 18.35 4.28
C PHE A 296 12.13 18.40 3.35
N LEU A 297 13.29 18.05 3.86
CA LEU A 297 14.54 17.98 3.10
C LEU A 297 14.55 16.88 2.04
N ASP A 298 13.64 15.89 2.14
CA ASP A 298 13.51 14.76 1.21
C ASP A 298 12.92 15.14 -0.16
N GLY A 299 12.45 16.36 -0.30
CA GLY A 299 11.82 16.88 -1.52
C GLY A 299 10.49 16.23 -1.91
N LYS A 300 10.10 15.08 -1.31
CA LYS A 300 8.85 14.37 -1.60
C LYS A 300 7.69 14.95 -0.77
N SER A 301 7.86 15.01 0.54
CA SER A 301 6.90 15.64 1.45
C SER A 301 6.73 17.13 1.16
N TYR A 302 7.83 17.81 0.80
CA TYR A 302 7.81 19.18 0.33
C TYR A 302 6.92 19.36 -0.91
N ARG A 303 7.01 18.47 -1.89
CA ARG A 303 6.18 18.52 -3.11
C ARG A 303 4.71 18.25 -2.84
N ALA A 304 4.39 17.50 -1.80
CA ALA A 304 3.00 17.22 -1.43
C ALA A 304 2.29 18.45 -0.83
N ILE A 305 2.98 19.25 -0.02
CA ILE A 305 2.40 20.45 0.63
C ILE A 305 2.43 21.68 -0.26
N MET A 306 3.39 21.81 -1.17
CA MET A 306 3.60 23.02 -1.98
C MET A 306 2.39 23.41 -2.82
N PRO A 307 1.66 22.54 -3.51
CA PRO A 307 0.43 22.91 -4.22
C PRO A 307 -0.61 23.54 -3.29
N GLN A 308 -0.80 22.98 -2.09
CA GLN A 308 -1.75 23.49 -1.10
C GLN A 308 -1.33 24.87 -0.58
N TYR A 309 -0.04 25.08 -0.33
CA TYR A 309 0.53 26.36 0.03
C TYR A 309 0.28 27.41 -1.08
N LEU A 310 0.64 27.09 -2.32
CA LEU A 310 0.46 27.99 -3.45
C LEU A 310 -1.02 28.33 -3.70
N ASN A 311 -1.91 27.35 -3.60
CA ASN A 311 -3.35 27.60 -3.72
C ASN A 311 -3.85 28.53 -2.61
N SER A 312 -3.38 28.35 -1.37
CA SER A 312 -3.74 29.24 -0.26
C SER A 312 -3.17 30.65 -0.43
N LEU A 313 -1.96 30.77 -0.97
CA LEU A 313 -1.31 32.05 -1.29
C LEU A 313 -2.01 32.76 -2.46
N ALA A 314 -2.42 32.02 -3.50
CA ALA A 314 -3.21 32.59 -4.60
C ALA A 314 -4.55 33.15 -4.11
N CYS A 315 -5.23 32.45 -3.21
CA CYS A 315 -6.43 32.98 -2.58
C CYS A 315 -6.17 34.24 -1.77
N TYR A 316 -5.04 34.36 -1.08
CA TYR A 316 -4.64 35.61 -0.40
C TYR A 316 -4.44 36.76 -1.40
N TYR A 317 -3.77 36.53 -2.53
CA TYR A 317 -3.58 37.54 -3.57
C TYR A 317 -4.92 37.97 -4.22
N SER A 318 -5.82 37.01 -4.43
CA SER A 318 -7.19 37.30 -4.89
C SER A 318 -7.92 38.24 -3.96
N ASP A 319 -7.91 37.95 -2.64
CA ASP A 319 -8.57 38.79 -1.63
C ASP A 319 -7.91 40.18 -1.50
N SER A 320 -6.60 40.29 -1.80
CA SER A 320 -5.87 41.56 -1.80
C SER A 320 -5.98 42.37 -3.11
N GLY A 321 -6.66 41.84 -4.12
CA GLY A 321 -6.85 42.47 -5.42
C GLY A 321 -5.62 42.41 -6.35
N ASP A 322 -4.57 41.61 -6.00
CA ASP A 322 -3.36 41.45 -6.80
C ASP A 322 -3.54 40.30 -7.81
N GLY A 323 -4.29 40.57 -8.87
CA GLY A 323 -4.63 39.55 -9.88
C GLY A 323 -3.44 39.01 -10.65
N GLU A 324 -2.36 39.81 -10.81
CA GLU A 324 -1.13 39.31 -11.49
C GLU A 324 -0.44 38.24 -10.66
N LYS A 325 -0.24 38.49 -9.36
CA LYS A 325 0.37 37.50 -8.47
C LYS A 325 -0.54 36.30 -8.23
N GLU A 326 -1.85 36.51 -8.17
CA GLU A 326 -2.81 35.40 -8.12
C GLU A 326 -2.60 34.46 -9.30
N LEU A 327 -2.66 34.99 -10.53
CA LEU A 327 -2.56 34.18 -11.74
C LEU A 327 -1.21 33.46 -11.84
N ALA A 328 -0.12 34.17 -11.55
CA ALA A 328 1.22 33.58 -11.54
C ALA A 328 1.33 32.42 -10.51
N THR A 329 0.76 32.62 -9.33
CA THR A 329 0.79 31.63 -8.25
C THR A 329 -0.07 30.40 -8.57
N ARG A 330 -1.27 30.60 -9.16
CA ARG A 330 -2.13 29.49 -9.61
C ARG A 330 -1.45 28.66 -10.71
N ARG A 331 -0.87 29.28 -11.73
CA ARG A 331 -0.12 28.58 -12.78
C ARG A 331 1.00 27.72 -12.21
N ARG A 332 1.69 28.22 -11.17
CA ARG A 332 2.75 27.46 -10.50
C ARG A 332 2.17 26.28 -9.69
N ALA A 333 1.03 26.45 -9.02
CA ALA A 333 0.34 25.36 -8.31
C ALA A 333 -0.09 24.26 -9.29
N ASP A 334 -0.76 24.62 -10.39
CA ASP A 334 -1.22 23.69 -11.43
C ASP A 334 -0.06 22.90 -12.04
N SER A 335 1.04 23.58 -12.34
CA SER A 335 2.24 22.94 -12.88
C SER A 335 2.82 21.88 -11.92
N LEU A 336 2.87 22.18 -10.62
CA LEU A 336 3.32 21.22 -9.60
C LEU A 336 2.35 20.06 -9.41
N GLU A 337 1.04 20.31 -9.43
CA GLU A 337 0.04 19.25 -9.35
C GLU A 337 0.17 18.25 -10.50
N VAL A 338 0.38 18.75 -11.73
CA VAL A 338 0.60 17.88 -12.90
C VAL A 338 1.84 17.00 -12.69
N VAL A 339 2.95 17.56 -12.19
CA VAL A 339 4.17 16.80 -11.91
C VAL A 339 3.93 15.72 -10.87
N VAL A 340 3.27 16.06 -9.76
CA VAL A 340 2.95 15.11 -8.67
C VAL A 340 2.04 13.97 -9.18
N ARG A 341 0.96 14.32 -9.89
CA ARG A 341 0.05 13.32 -10.49
C ARG A 341 0.80 12.36 -11.44
N ARG A 342 1.66 12.90 -12.31
CA ARG A 342 2.45 12.09 -13.25
C ARG A 342 3.38 11.11 -12.52
N GLN A 343 4.05 11.56 -11.46
CA GLN A 343 4.92 10.71 -10.65
C GLN A 343 4.14 9.60 -9.95
N ASN A 344 3.00 9.91 -9.35
CA ASN A 344 2.14 8.93 -8.69
C ASN A 344 1.62 7.87 -9.69
N THR A 345 1.17 8.30 -10.87
CA THR A 345 0.72 7.37 -11.92
C THR A 345 1.85 6.44 -12.40
N GLN A 346 3.09 6.96 -12.53
CA GLN A 346 4.24 6.14 -12.90
C GLN A 346 4.59 5.11 -11.83
N GLN A 347 4.50 5.49 -10.55
CA GLN A 347 4.74 4.57 -9.43
C GLN A 347 3.66 3.48 -9.36
N LEU A 348 2.38 3.86 -9.52
CA LEU A 348 1.27 2.90 -9.56
C LEU A 348 1.44 1.90 -10.70
N ASN A 349 1.77 2.35 -11.90
CA ASN A 349 1.99 1.46 -13.05
C ASN A 349 3.13 0.47 -12.79
N ARG A 350 4.23 0.92 -12.18
CA ARG A 350 5.33 0.03 -11.77
C ARG A 350 4.88 -0.99 -10.73
N ALA A 351 4.11 -0.56 -9.73
CA ALA A 351 3.59 -1.42 -8.69
C ALA A 351 2.72 -2.54 -9.28
N VAL A 352 1.77 -2.21 -10.16
CA VAL A 352 0.90 -3.18 -10.82
C VAL A 352 1.68 -4.22 -11.63
N VAL A 353 2.72 -3.77 -12.36
CA VAL A 353 3.59 -4.70 -13.12
C VAL A 353 4.33 -5.64 -12.19
N MET A 354 4.95 -5.13 -11.13
CA MET A 354 5.72 -5.95 -10.18
C MET A 354 4.83 -6.89 -9.37
N GLU A 355 3.65 -6.45 -8.95
CA GLU A 355 2.66 -7.29 -8.28
C GLU A 355 2.25 -8.47 -9.18
N ARG A 356 1.98 -8.18 -10.45
CA ARG A 356 1.65 -9.22 -11.44
C ARG A 356 2.78 -10.22 -11.63
N GLU A 357 4.01 -9.73 -11.82
CA GLU A 357 5.19 -10.59 -11.96
C GLU A 357 5.38 -11.48 -10.72
N TYR A 358 5.21 -10.89 -9.54
CA TYR A 358 5.28 -11.62 -8.29
C TYR A 358 4.19 -12.70 -8.16
N LEU A 359 2.93 -12.37 -8.47
CA LEU A 359 1.83 -13.34 -8.45
C LEU A 359 2.07 -14.50 -9.42
N VAL A 360 2.58 -14.20 -10.62
CA VAL A 360 2.96 -15.23 -11.59
C VAL A 360 4.06 -16.13 -11.03
N GLN A 361 5.12 -15.56 -10.44
CA GLN A 361 6.19 -16.36 -9.82
C GLN A 361 5.69 -17.22 -8.66
N GLN A 362 4.77 -16.71 -7.83
CA GLN A 362 4.18 -17.48 -6.73
C GLN A 362 3.31 -18.63 -7.25
N LEU A 363 2.51 -18.39 -8.26
CA LEU A 363 1.72 -19.44 -8.91
C LEU A 363 2.62 -20.54 -9.50
N GLU A 364 3.73 -20.16 -10.12
CA GLU A 364 4.73 -21.10 -10.62
C GLU A 364 5.43 -21.89 -9.51
N LEU A 365 5.78 -21.21 -8.40
CA LEU A 365 6.38 -21.86 -7.23
C LEU A 365 5.41 -22.82 -6.54
N GLN A 366 4.15 -22.42 -6.36
CA GLN A 366 3.11 -23.30 -5.83
C GLN A 366 2.89 -24.51 -6.74
N HIS A 367 2.86 -24.29 -8.04
CA HIS A 367 2.75 -25.38 -9.02
C HIS A 367 3.96 -26.35 -8.93
N ARG A 368 5.18 -25.82 -8.77
CA ARG A 368 6.39 -26.63 -8.57
C ARG A 368 6.38 -27.37 -7.22
N LYS A 369 5.93 -26.74 -6.14
CA LYS A 369 5.79 -27.37 -4.81
C LYS A 369 4.72 -28.48 -4.85
N GLN A 370 3.56 -28.22 -5.42
CA GLN A 370 2.51 -29.24 -5.62
C GLN A 370 2.98 -30.40 -6.49
N SER A 371 3.71 -30.11 -7.56
CA SER A 371 4.31 -31.13 -8.42
C SER A 371 5.34 -31.98 -7.68
N ARG A 372 6.18 -31.37 -6.82
CA ARG A 372 7.17 -32.09 -6.01
C ARG A 372 6.52 -32.92 -4.89
N THR A 373 5.50 -32.41 -4.21
CA THR A 373 4.76 -33.15 -3.18
C THR A 373 3.95 -34.29 -3.77
N THR A 374 3.36 -34.08 -4.95
CA THR A 374 2.67 -35.17 -5.69
C THR A 374 3.67 -36.25 -6.14
N LEU A 375 4.84 -35.84 -6.63
CA LEU A 375 5.90 -36.79 -7.01
C LEU A 375 6.48 -37.53 -5.78
N ALA A 376 6.66 -36.87 -4.65
CA ALA A 376 7.10 -37.49 -3.40
C ALA A 376 6.02 -38.45 -2.85
N LEU A 377 4.73 -38.05 -2.87
CA LEU A 377 3.61 -38.93 -2.51
C LEU A 377 3.51 -40.15 -3.46
N ILE A 378 3.70 -39.92 -4.75
CA ILE A 378 3.76 -41.01 -5.75
C ILE A 378 4.94 -41.93 -5.48
N ALA A 379 6.13 -41.41 -5.13
CA ALA A 379 7.31 -42.23 -4.79
C ALA A 379 7.08 -43.02 -3.49
N VAL A 380 6.46 -42.46 -2.48
CA VAL A 380 6.11 -43.17 -1.23
C VAL A 380 5.05 -44.25 -1.49
N VAL A 381 4.03 -43.95 -2.32
CA VAL A 381 3.00 -44.92 -2.71
C VAL A 381 3.60 -46.03 -3.55
N VAL A 382 4.51 -45.70 -4.47
CA VAL A 382 5.24 -46.72 -5.30
C VAL A 382 6.14 -47.57 -4.42
N LEU A 383 6.86 -47.02 -3.44
CA LEU A 383 7.68 -47.79 -2.48
C LEU A 383 6.82 -48.67 -1.56
N ALA A 384 5.70 -48.13 -1.05
CA ALA A 384 4.74 -48.88 -0.23
C ALA A 384 4.07 -50.02 -1.04
N THR A 385 3.68 -49.72 -2.29
CA THR A 385 3.11 -50.72 -3.17
C THR A 385 4.13 -51.74 -3.63
N ALA A 386 5.40 -51.38 -3.86
CA ALA A 386 6.47 -52.31 -4.17
C ALA A 386 6.77 -53.27 -3.02
N THR A 387 6.80 -52.77 -1.77
CA THR A 387 6.97 -53.62 -0.57
C THR A 387 5.74 -54.51 -0.32
N PHE A 388 4.52 -54.01 -0.60
CA PHE A 388 3.28 -54.78 -0.47
C PHE A 388 3.13 -55.80 -1.62
N VAL A 389 3.48 -55.41 -2.84
CA VAL A 389 3.47 -56.30 -4.02
C VAL A 389 4.45 -57.44 -3.88
N PHE A 390 5.62 -57.20 -3.27
CA PHE A 390 6.58 -58.30 -2.99
C PHE A 390 6.02 -59.30 -1.98
N SER A 391 5.11 -58.90 -1.09
CA SER A 391 4.48 -59.80 -0.10
C SER A 391 3.18 -60.46 -0.56
N MET A 392 2.48 -59.86 -1.55
CA MET A 392 1.14 -60.33 -1.97
C MET A 392 0.93 -60.32 -3.53
N ALA A 393 1.89 -60.74 -4.25
CA ALA A 393 2.19 -60.44 -5.67
C ALA A 393 1.18 -60.79 -6.79
N ARG A 394 0.04 -61.27 -6.57
CA ARG A 394 -0.86 -61.64 -7.71
C ARG A 394 -2.30 -61.11 -7.70
N LYS A 395 -2.84 -60.65 -6.59
CA LYS A 395 -4.26 -60.21 -6.54
C LYS A 395 -4.49 -58.71 -6.65
N TYR A 396 -3.50 -57.85 -6.40
CA TYR A 396 -3.72 -56.39 -6.25
C TYR A 396 -3.28 -55.52 -7.43
N ILE A 397 -2.51 -56.03 -8.37
CA ILE A 397 -1.96 -55.28 -9.51
C ILE A 397 -3.06 -54.65 -10.39
N ARG A 398 -4.19 -55.34 -10.61
CA ARG A 398 -5.30 -54.83 -11.42
C ARG A 398 -6.06 -53.66 -10.74
N ALA A 399 -6.26 -53.72 -9.44
CA ALA A 399 -6.98 -52.63 -8.68
C ALA A 399 -6.11 -51.38 -8.49
N SER A 400 -4.78 -51.55 -8.33
CA SER A 400 -3.82 -50.45 -8.20
C SER A 400 -3.69 -49.64 -9.49
N ARG A 401 -3.64 -50.31 -10.67
CA ARG A 401 -3.61 -49.63 -11.99
C ARG A 401 -4.85 -48.81 -12.27
N GLN A 402 -6.03 -49.26 -11.85
CA GLN A 402 -7.28 -48.49 -12.02
C GLN A 402 -7.36 -47.27 -11.08
N ARG A 403 -6.82 -47.34 -9.84
CA ARG A 403 -6.75 -46.22 -8.93
C ARG A 403 -5.78 -45.13 -9.39
N LEU A 404 -4.62 -45.56 -9.92
CA LEU A 404 -3.62 -44.63 -10.47
C LEU A 404 -4.15 -43.86 -11.70
N GLY A 405 -4.87 -44.56 -12.60
CA GLY A 405 -5.46 -43.94 -13.77
C GLY A 405 -6.53 -42.88 -13.44
N ARG A 406 -7.32 -43.12 -12.37
CA ARG A 406 -8.33 -42.13 -11.90
C ARG A 406 -7.67 -40.92 -11.24
N MET A 407 -6.57 -41.09 -10.52
CA MET A 407 -5.84 -39.95 -9.95
C MET A 407 -5.17 -39.09 -11.01
N GLN A 408 -4.52 -39.71 -12.00
CA GLN A 408 -3.94 -39.01 -13.14
C GLN A 408 -4.98 -38.25 -13.97
N GLN A 409 -6.18 -38.83 -14.12
CA GLN A 409 -7.28 -38.18 -14.81
C GLN A 409 -7.83 -36.96 -14.01
N LYS A 410 -7.85 -37.06 -12.67
CA LYS A 410 -8.21 -35.92 -11.79
C LYS A 410 -7.16 -34.81 -11.85
N THR A 411 -5.88 -35.17 -11.76
CA THR A 411 -4.77 -34.20 -11.82
C THR A 411 -4.71 -33.51 -13.19
N TYR A 412 -4.95 -34.23 -14.27
CA TYR A 412 -5.04 -33.68 -15.62
C TYR A 412 -6.22 -32.68 -15.77
N ARG A 413 -7.39 -33.00 -15.18
CA ARG A 413 -8.54 -32.07 -15.16
C ARG A 413 -8.26 -30.80 -14.36
N GLN A 414 -7.63 -30.92 -13.19
CA GLN A 414 -7.26 -29.77 -12.37
C GLN A 414 -6.19 -28.89 -13.05
N ALA A 415 -5.18 -29.50 -13.68
CA ALA A 415 -4.17 -28.76 -14.45
C ALA A 415 -4.78 -28.04 -15.66
N HIS A 416 -5.77 -28.65 -16.32
CA HIS A 416 -6.48 -28.05 -17.43
C HIS A 416 -7.39 -26.88 -16.99
N GLU A 417 -8.06 -27.00 -15.83
CA GLU A 417 -8.88 -25.91 -15.26
C GLU A 417 -8.02 -24.70 -14.84
N ILE A 418 -6.88 -24.96 -14.20
CA ILE A 418 -5.91 -23.92 -13.82
C ILE A 418 -5.36 -23.22 -15.08
N GLY A 419 -5.08 -23.97 -16.15
CA GLY A 419 -4.64 -23.41 -17.43
C GLY A 419 -5.70 -22.49 -18.08
N LYS A 420 -6.97 -22.86 -17.98
CA LYS A 420 -8.08 -22.09 -18.51
C LYS A 420 -8.33 -20.79 -17.74
N LEU A 421 -8.25 -20.84 -16.40
CA LEU A 421 -8.36 -19.67 -15.54
C LEU A 421 -7.18 -18.69 -15.74
N LYS A 422 -5.95 -19.20 -15.90
CA LYS A 422 -4.78 -18.38 -16.27
C LYS A 422 -4.97 -17.65 -17.60
N GLY A 423 -5.56 -18.30 -18.59
CA GLY A 423 -5.87 -17.69 -19.90
C GLY A 423 -6.86 -16.55 -19.79
N GLN A 424 -7.94 -16.75 -19.05
CA GLN A 424 -9.01 -15.75 -18.87
C GLN A 424 -8.54 -14.52 -18.07
N VAL A 425 -7.77 -14.71 -17.00
CA VAL A 425 -7.23 -13.61 -16.20
C VAL A 425 -6.22 -12.79 -17.02
N LYS A 426 -5.39 -13.43 -17.81
CA LYS A 426 -4.41 -12.75 -18.68
C LYS A 426 -5.08 -11.89 -19.75
N GLU A 427 -6.14 -12.41 -20.36
CA GLU A 427 -6.88 -11.75 -21.45
C GLU A 427 -7.68 -10.54 -20.96
N ILE A 428 -8.37 -10.66 -19.81
CA ILE A 428 -9.17 -9.58 -19.21
C ILE A 428 -8.28 -8.45 -18.69
N SER A 429 -7.19 -8.78 -17.99
CA SER A 429 -6.27 -7.79 -17.43
C SER A 429 -5.54 -7.00 -18.51
N GLN A 430 -5.03 -7.66 -19.56
CA GLN A 430 -4.29 -7.00 -20.63
C GLN A 430 -5.19 -6.08 -21.46
N ASN A 431 -6.38 -6.54 -21.80
CA ASN A 431 -7.32 -5.77 -22.63
C ASN A 431 -7.85 -4.50 -21.92
N GLN A 432 -7.99 -4.53 -20.59
CA GLN A 432 -8.37 -3.34 -19.82
C GLN A 432 -7.22 -2.34 -19.69
N ILE A 433 -6.01 -2.81 -19.41
CA ILE A 433 -4.82 -1.97 -19.30
C ILE A 433 -4.52 -1.26 -20.62
N ASP A 434 -4.57 -2.01 -21.75
CA ASP A 434 -4.29 -1.47 -23.08
C ASP A 434 -5.27 -0.34 -23.44
N LYS A 435 -6.55 -0.50 -23.13
CA LYS A 435 -7.57 0.54 -23.35
C LYS A 435 -7.32 1.81 -22.54
N VAL A 436 -6.88 1.69 -21.28
CA VAL A 436 -6.57 2.83 -20.43
C VAL A 436 -5.30 3.52 -20.93
N VAL A 437 -4.26 2.78 -21.26
CA VAL A 437 -2.99 3.34 -21.76
C VAL A 437 -3.18 4.06 -23.11
N GLU A 438 -3.89 3.45 -24.04
CA GLU A 438 -4.19 4.06 -25.33
C GLU A 438 -5.16 5.25 -25.21
N GLY A 439 -6.07 5.22 -24.24
CA GLY A 439 -7.00 6.32 -23.95
C GLY A 439 -6.34 7.57 -23.40
N LYS A 440 -5.14 7.44 -22.78
CA LYS A 440 -4.39 8.56 -22.20
C LYS A 440 -4.03 9.62 -23.22
N SER A 441 -3.42 9.21 -24.35
CA SER A 441 -3.02 10.14 -25.40
C SER A 441 -4.22 10.88 -26.01
N ALA A 442 -5.32 10.17 -26.23
CA ALA A 442 -6.56 10.74 -26.72
C ALA A 442 -7.15 11.78 -25.73
N PHE A 443 -7.09 11.47 -24.44
CA PHE A 443 -7.56 12.34 -23.38
C PHE A 443 -6.72 13.62 -23.27
N GLU A 444 -5.39 13.50 -23.29
CA GLU A 444 -4.46 14.64 -23.19
C GLU A 444 -4.60 15.59 -24.39
N VAL A 445 -4.76 15.07 -25.58
CA VAL A 445 -4.94 15.88 -26.81
C VAL A 445 -6.26 16.64 -26.81
N ILE A 446 -7.33 16.05 -26.31
CA ILE A 446 -8.63 16.72 -26.12
C ILE A 446 -8.54 17.78 -25.00
N ALA A 447 -7.92 17.46 -23.88
CA ALA A 447 -7.75 18.40 -22.75
C ALA A 447 -6.87 19.61 -23.12
N ALA A 448 -5.89 19.42 -24.03
CA ALA A 448 -5.06 20.49 -24.58
C ALA A 448 -5.76 21.33 -25.65
N GLY A 449 -7.00 21.04 -26.02
CA GLY A 449 -7.75 21.72 -27.07
C GLY A 449 -7.19 21.57 -28.48
N SER A 450 -6.29 20.57 -28.69
CA SER A 450 -5.52 20.41 -29.92
C SER A 450 -6.28 19.71 -31.02
N THR A 451 -7.39 19.05 -30.72
CA THR A 451 -8.22 18.32 -31.70
C THR A 451 -9.67 18.17 -31.22
N THR A 452 -10.51 17.66 -32.10
CA THR A 452 -11.92 17.35 -31.79
C THR A 452 -12.18 15.85 -31.98
N MET A 453 -13.22 15.33 -31.36
CA MET A 453 -13.65 13.92 -31.50
C MET A 453 -14.42 13.65 -32.81
N LYS A 454 -14.38 14.60 -33.76
CA LYS A 454 -15.07 14.43 -35.05
C LYS A 454 -14.45 13.27 -35.83
N GLY A 455 -15.30 12.28 -36.18
CA GLY A 455 -14.87 11.10 -36.95
C GLY A 455 -14.30 9.96 -36.07
N TRP A 456 -14.25 10.11 -34.76
CA TRP A 456 -13.83 9.02 -33.90
C TRP A 456 -14.76 7.81 -33.99
N SER A 457 -14.17 6.64 -34.09
CA SER A 457 -14.85 5.36 -34.02
C SER A 457 -15.37 5.08 -32.60
N LYS A 458 -16.29 4.15 -32.45
CA LYS A 458 -16.74 3.70 -31.13
C LYS A 458 -15.59 3.23 -30.27
N ALA A 459 -14.61 2.53 -30.83
CA ALA A 459 -13.45 2.03 -30.11
C ALA A 459 -12.59 3.16 -29.55
N GLU A 460 -12.39 4.26 -30.27
CA GLU A 460 -11.64 5.42 -29.81
C GLU A 460 -12.37 6.16 -28.69
N LEU A 461 -13.70 6.29 -28.79
CA LEU A 461 -14.53 6.85 -27.72
C LEU A 461 -14.50 5.97 -26.46
N ASP A 462 -14.53 4.65 -26.59
CA ASP A 462 -14.44 3.71 -25.48
C ASP A 462 -13.07 3.77 -24.78
N LYS A 463 -11.97 3.95 -25.51
CA LYS A 463 -10.64 4.17 -24.96
C LYS A 463 -10.55 5.48 -24.16
N TYR A 464 -11.08 6.56 -24.72
CA TYR A 464 -11.17 7.86 -24.03
C TYR A 464 -11.94 7.73 -22.71
N ILE A 465 -13.09 7.06 -22.72
CA ILE A 465 -13.92 6.82 -21.54
C ILE A 465 -13.18 5.94 -20.53
N ALA A 466 -12.46 4.92 -20.99
CA ALA A 466 -11.68 4.05 -20.08
C ALA A 466 -10.62 4.85 -19.31
N TYR A 467 -9.93 5.77 -19.97
CA TYR A 467 -8.96 6.64 -19.30
C TYR A 467 -9.65 7.70 -18.43
N ALA A 468 -10.74 8.29 -18.88
CA ALA A 468 -11.53 9.25 -18.09
C ALA A 468 -12.08 8.59 -16.80
N ARG A 469 -12.53 7.33 -16.86
CA ARG A 469 -12.91 6.52 -15.68
C ARG A 469 -11.76 6.26 -14.74
N PHE A 470 -10.56 6.05 -15.27
CA PHE A 470 -9.35 5.86 -14.46
C PHE A 470 -8.97 7.14 -13.71
N VAL A 471 -9.15 8.30 -14.34
CA VAL A 471 -8.80 9.62 -13.76
C VAL A 471 -9.86 10.12 -12.76
N ASP A 472 -11.12 9.73 -12.95
CA ASP A 472 -12.28 10.29 -12.23
C ASP A 472 -13.27 9.17 -11.85
N SER A 473 -12.74 8.12 -11.19
CA SER A 473 -13.47 6.87 -10.89
C SER A 473 -14.80 7.11 -10.17
N ASP A 474 -14.81 8.04 -9.21
CA ASP A 474 -15.98 8.33 -8.38
C ASP A 474 -17.13 8.90 -9.19
N TYR A 475 -16.83 9.79 -10.11
CA TYR A 475 -17.85 10.33 -11.02
C TYR A 475 -18.47 9.26 -11.89
N PHE A 476 -17.63 8.35 -12.40
CA PHE A 476 -18.11 7.27 -13.26
C PHE A 476 -18.81 6.13 -12.49
N ALA A 477 -18.60 6.02 -11.17
CA ALA A 477 -19.35 5.10 -10.32
C ALA A 477 -20.83 5.51 -10.16
N GLU A 478 -21.11 6.81 -10.22
CA GLU A 478 -22.46 7.37 -10.14
C GLU A 478 -23.18 7.40 -11.51
N LEU A 479 -22.45 7.19 -12.60
CA LEU A 479 -23.01 7.30 -13.95
C LEU A 479 -23.61 5.95 -14.38
N ASP A 480 -24.82 5.97 -14.97
CA ASP A 480 -25.46 4.75 -15.50
C ASP A 480 -24.58 4.08 -16.57
N GLU A 481 -24.10 2.86 -16.26
CA GLU A 481 -23.22 2.09 -17.13
C GLU A 481 -23.83 1.74 -18.51
N ARG A 482 -25.15 1.85 -18.65
CA ARG A 482 -25.88 1.60 -19.91
C ARG A 482 -25.82 2.76 -20.88
N LEU A 483 -25.26 3.90 -20.48
CA LEU A 483 -25.12 5.06 -21.35
C LEU A 483 -24.17 4.77 -22.50
N ALA A 484 -24.58 5.16 -23.71
CA ALA A 484 -23.72 5.09 -24.88
C ALA A 484 -22.51 6.06 -24.74
N ALA A 485 -21.42 5.78 -25.46
CA ALA A 485 -20.16 6.52 -25.32
C ALA A 485 -20.31 8.04 -25.47
N LYS A 486 -21.07 8.53 -26.46
CA LYS A 486 -21.26 9.97 -26.66
C LYS A 486 -21.99 10.68 -25.51
N PRO A 487 -23.14 10.19 -25.01
CA PRO A 487 -23.75 10.70 -23.79
C PRO A 487 -22.82 10.70 -22.58
N THR A 488 -22.06 9.61 -22.39
CA THR A 488 -21.09 9.50 -21.29
C THR A 488 -20.03 10.60 -21.36
N ILE A 489 -19.46 10.84 -22.54
CA ILE A 489 -18.46 11.90 -22.74
C ILE A 489 -19.10 13.28 -22.53
N PHE A 490 -20.31 13.49 -23.03
CA PHE A 490 -21.04 14.74 -22.82
C PHE A 490 -21.18 15.06 -21.32
N PHE A 491 -21.62 14.10 -20.51
CA PHE A 491 -21.74 14.29 -19.07
C PHE A 491 -20.42 14.59 -18.40
N TYR A 492 -19.38 13.87 -18.80
CA TYR A 492 -18.05 14.07 -18.25
C TYR A 492 -17.50 15.46 -18.55
N LEU A 493 -17.60 15.93 -19.79
CA LEU A 493 -17.16 17.27 -20.17
C LEU A 493 -18.01 18.37 -19.50
N ASN A 494 -19.31 18.17 -19.38
CA ASN A 494 -20.19 19.10 -18.66
C ASN A 494 -19.82 19.21 -17.17
N LYS A 495 -19.49 18.09 -16.51
CA LYS A 495 -18.98 18.11 -15.13
C LYS A 495 -17.65 18.83 -15.01
N LYS A 496 -16.76 18.71 -15.99
CA LYS A 496 -15.47 19.44 -16.03
C LYS A 496 -15.63 20.95 -16.27
N GLY A 497 -16.88 21.45 -16.41
CA GLY A 497 -17.18 22.86 -16.50
C GLY A 497 -17.15 23.43 -17.92
N TYR A 498 -17.07 22.59 -18.95
CA TYR A 498 -17.15 23.05 -20.34
C TYR A 498 -18.56 23.52 -20.69
N SER A 499 -18.67 24.63 -21.39
CA SER A 499 -19.92 25.15 -21.93
C SER A 499 -20.45 24.26 -23.07
N ASP A 500 -21.74 24.36 -23.40
CA ASP A 500 -22.36 23.60 -24.50
C ASP A 500 -21.66 23.84 -25.84
N SER A 501 -21.16 25.04 -26.09
CA SER A 501 -20.42 25.39 -27.31
C SER A 501 -19.03 24.73 -27.35
N GLU A 502 -18.34 24.68 -26.23
CA GLU A 502 -17.05 24.00 -26.12
C GLU A 502 -17.21 22.49 -26.23
N ILE A 503 -18.23 21.93 -25.58
CA ILE A 503 -18.55 20.49 -25.70
C ILE A 503 -18.89 20.13 -27.15
N ALA A 504 -19.69 20.95 -27.83
CA ALA A 504 -20.00 20.76 -29.23
C ALA A 504 -18.75 20.76 -30.11
N HIS A 505 -17.82 21.68 -29.85
CA HIS A 505 -16.54 21.76 -30.54
C HIS A 505 -15.69 20.52 -30.26
N ILE A 506 -15.49 20.17 -28.99
CA ILE A 506 -14.70 19.00 -28.58
C ILE A 506 -15.26 17.72 -29.19
N MET A 507 -16.56 17.50 -29.09
CA MET A 507 -17.20 16.30 -29.60
C MET A 507 -17.34 16.29 -31.14
N GLY A 508 -17.03 17.39 -31.80
CA GLY A 508 -17.14 17.54 -33.25
C GLY A 508 -18.58 17.46 -33.76
N VAL A 509 -19.55 17.97 -32.98
CA VAL A 509 -20.98 17.95 -33.31
C VAL A 509 -21.54 19.39 -33.32
N SER A 510 -22.73 19.57 -33.86
CA SER A 510 -23.39 20.89 -33.84
C SER A 510 -23.95 21.21 -32.45
N ASN A 511 -24.07 22.50 -32.13
CA ASN A 511 -24.75 22.95 -30.92
C ASN A 511 -26.21 22.45 -30.84
N GLY A 512 -26.88 22.26 -31.97
CA GLY A 512 -28.19 21.62 -32.06
C GLY A 512 -28.15 20.17 -31.58
N SER A 513 -27.10 19.43 -31.93
CA SER A 513 -26.91 18.03 -31.50
C SER A 513 -26.72 17.94 -29.98
N ILE A 514 -25.99 18.88 -29.37
CA ILE A 514 -25.83 18.96 -27.92
C ILE A 514 -27.16 19.22 -27.22
N ARG A 515 -27.95 20.16 -27.73
CA ARG A 515 -29.30 20.44 -27.19
C ARG A 515 -30.23 19.21 -27.30
N THR A 516 -30.20 18.53 -28.42
CA THR A 516 -30.97 17.28 -28.62
C THR A 516 -30.51 16.18 -27.68
N MET A 517 -29.20 16.02 -27.49
CA MET A 517 -28.63 15.05 -26.57
C MET A 517 -29.06 15.35 -25.12
N ARG A 518 -28.98 16.61 -24.69
CA ARG A 518 -29.45 17.05 -23.37
C ARG A 518 -30.96 16.84 -23.18
N TYR A 519 -31.75 17.07 -24.20
CA TYR A 519 -33.21 16.82 -24.19
C TYR A 519 -33.51 15.34 -24.04
N ASN A 520 -32.91 14.50 -24.89
CA ASN A 520 -33.12 13.06 -24.87
C ASN A 520 -32.73 12.42 -23.55
N ILE A 521 -31.62 12.87 -22.95
CA ILE A 521 -31.16 12.41 -21.66
C ILE A 521 -32.13 12.81 -20.55
N ARG A 522 -32.59 14.08 -20.53
CA ARG A 522 -33.62 14.52 -19.58
C ARG A 522 -34.92 13.73 -19.71
N LYS A 523 -35.28 13.33 -20.92
CA LYS A 523 -36.43 12.48 -21.17
C LYS A 523 -36.20 11.06 -20.64
N GLN A 524 -35.03 10.45 -20.88
CA GLN A 524 -34.69 9.13 -20.36
C GLN A 524 -34.65 9.09 -18.80
N VAL A 525 -34.11 10.12 -18.16
CA VAL A 525 -34.09 10.24 -16.69
C VAL A 525 -35.53 10.40 -16.15
N LYS A 526 -36.39 11.13 -16.86
CA LYS A 526 -37.80 11.30 -16.47
C LYS A 526 -38.62 10.01 -16.63
N ASP A 527 -38.33 9.24 -17.68
CA ASP A 527 -38.98 7.97 -17.99
C ASP A 527 -38.47 6.79 -17.11
N SER A 528 -37.28 6.94 -16.48
CA SER A 528 -36.68 5.92 -15.58
C SER A 528 -37.07 6.08 -14.11
N GLY A 529 -37.86 7.07 -13.74
CA GLY A 529 -38.44 7.19 -12.38
C GLY A 529 -37.44 7.46 -11.24
N VAL A 530 -36.25 7.93 -11.57
CA VAL A 530 -35.26 8.37 -10.58
C VAL A 530 -35.41 9.88 -10.40
N ASN A 531 -35.98 10.28 -9.23
CA ASN A 531 -36.01 11.68 -8.79
C ASN A 531 -34.63 12.12 -8.29
#